data_fc6a80845c6f6411f9e94fc68ba9ed6b
#
_entry.id   fc6a80845c6f6411f9e94fc68ba9ed6b
#
_cell.length_a   1.000
_cell.length_b   1.000
_cell.length_c   1.000
_cell.angle_alpha   90.00
_cell.angle_beta   90.00
_cell.angle_gamma   90.00
#
_symmetry.space_group_name_H-M   'P 1'
#
loop_
_entity.id
_entity.type
_entity.pdbx_description
1 polymer ?
#
loop_
_entity_poly.entity_id
_entity_poly.type
_entity_poly.pdbx_seq_one_letter_code
_entity_poly.pdbx_strand_id
1 'polypeptide(L)'
;MLQYSLTGMVYLLCLRKDIQEKRISRKIISVYLLLALAGLGMKYLYMDEGLLDKRIGLLKEMSLAFIPGAFALFLSWVSREAIGYGDSCLILGCGFSLGIERCMELLLWAFFFSALWSLGLLVIGRADRRQEIPFVPFLLLGWIMLLPQMMVAVF
;
A
#
# COMPACT_ATOMS: atom_id res chain seq x y z
N MET A 1 -13.51 0.00 -8.48
CA MET A 1 -12.86 0.99 -9.35
C MET A 1 -12.41 2.23 -8.58
N LEU A 2 -13.30 2.93 -7.88
CA LEU A 2 -13.00 4.21 -7.22
C LEU A 2 -11.84 4.11 -6.20
N GLN A 3 -11.79 3.05 -5.38
CA GLN A 3 -10.72 2.84 -4.40
C GLN A 3 -9.35 2.60 -5.05
N TYR A 4 -9.31 1.93 -6.20
CA TYR A 4 -8.07 1.68 -6.94
C TYR A 4 -7.49 2.95 -7.55
N SER A 5 -8.35 3.77 -8.18
CA SER A 5 -7.91 5.07 -8.72
C SER A 5 -7.44 6.01 -7.62
N LEU A 6 -8.08 5.97 -6.47
CA LEU A 6 -7.71 6.74 -5.29
C LEU A 6 -6.33 6.32 -4.76
N THR A 7 -6.05 5.02 -4.67
CA THR A 7 -4.75 4.49 -4.24
C THR A 7 -3.63 4.95 -5.18
N GLY A 8 -3.84 4.84 -6.50
CA GLY A 8 -2.87 5.30 -7.49
C GLY A 8 -2.62 6.81 -7.43
N MET A 9 -3.68 7.60 -7.24
CA MET A 9 -3.56 9.05 -7.11
C MET A 9 -2.75 9.44 -5.85
N VAL A 10 -2.98 8.77 -4.74
CA VAL A 10 -2.21 9.00 -3.50
C VAL A 10 -0.75 8.64 -3.68
N TYR A 11 -0.44 7.51 -4.34
CA TYR A 11 0.95 7.14 -4.62
C TYR A 11 1.65 8.17 -5.53
N LEU A 12 0.95 8.71 -6.53
CA LEU A 12 1.48 9.78 -7.38
C LEU A 12 1.76 11.08 -6.59
N LEU A 13 0.86 11.45 -5.68
CA LEU A 13 1.05 12.62 -4.81
C LEU A 13 2.20 12.43 -3.82
N CYS A 14 2.34 11.22 -3.27
CA CYS A 14 3.43 10.89 -2.35
C CYS A 14 4.78 10.80 -3.07
N LEU A 15 4.81 10.34 -4.33
CA LEU A 15 6.01 10.14 -5.12
C LEU A 15 6.89 11.40 -5.17
N ARG A 16 6.28 12.56 -5.47
CA ARG A 16 7.03 13.82 -5.56
C ARG A 16 7.71 14.19 -4.25
N LYS A 17 7.01 13.99 -3.13
CA LYS A 17 7.55 14.32 -1.81
C LYS A 17 8.56 13.30 -1.33
N ASP A 18 8.34 12.03 -1.60
CA ASP A 18 9.25 10.96 -1.22
C ASP A 18 10.61 11.09 -1.92
N ILE A 19 10.62 11.44 -3.21
CA ILE A 19 11.86 11.66 -3.97
C ILE A 19 12.60 12.91 -3.51
N GLN A 20 11.89 13.99 -3.16
CA GLN A 20 12.50 15.29 -2.83
C GLN A 20 12.91 15.38 -1.36
N GLU A 21 12.06 14.95 -0.44
CA GLU A 21 12.21 15.18 0.99
C GLU A 21 12.51 13.88 1.77
N LYS A 22 12.37 12.69 1.12
CA LYS A 22 12.44 11.37 1.76
C LYS A 22 11.53 11.29 3.02
N ARG A 23 10.48 12.11 3.03
CA ARG A 23 9.50 12.19 4.12
C ARG A 23 8.10 12.32 3.53
N ILE A 24 7.23 11.38 3.87
CA ILE A 24 5.84 11.42 3.45
C ILE A 24 5.05 12.36 4.37
N SER A 25 4.25 13.24 3.76
CA SER A 25 3.43 14.18 4.54
C SER A 25 2.38 13.42 5.37
N ARG A 26 2.43 13.59 6.70
CA ARG A 26 1.45 13.01 7.64
C ARG A 26 0.00 13.33 7.25
N LYS A 27 -0.25 14.53 6.70
CA LYS A 27 -1.58 14.96 6.25
C LYS A 27 -2.11 14.09 5.11
N ILE A 28 -1.27 13.77 4.10
CA ILE A 28 -1.66 12.94 2.96
C ILE A 28 -1.98 11.52 3.42
N ILE A 29 -1.16 10.96 4.30
CA ILE A 29 -1.36 9.63 4.90
C ILE A 29 -2.69 9.59 5.67
N SER A 30 -2.94 10.57 6.54
CA SER A 30 -4.17 10.62 7.35
C SER A 30 -5.42 10.71 6.47
N VAL A 31 -5.38 11.55 5.43
CA VAL A 31 -6.50 11.68 4.48
C VAL A 31 -6.71 10.37 3.72
N TYR A 32 -5.63 9.74 3.25
CA TYR A 32 -5.73 8.46 2.55
C TYR A 32 -6.34 7.36 3.44
N LEU A 33 -5.88 7.26 4.66
CA LEU A 33 -6.36 6.26 5.62
C LEU A 33 -7.84 6.49 5.97
N LEU A 34 -8.25 7.73 6.14
CA LEU A 34 -9.66 8.11 6.33
C LEU A 34 -10.52 7.73 5.12
N LEU A 35 -10.07 8.03 3.91
CA LEU A 35 -10.80 7.70 2.68
C LEU A 35 -10.87 6.18 2.46
N ALA A 36 -9.81 5.43 2.77
CA ALA A 36 -9.80 3.98 2.69
C ALA A 36 -10.81 3.36 3.68
N LEU A 37 -10.81 3.84 4.93
CA LEU A 37 -11.77 3.40 5.94
C LEU A 37 -13.21 3.79 5.60
N ALA A 38 -13.43 5.01 5.10
CA ALA A 38 -14.75 5.46 4.65
C ALA A 38 -15.29 4.59 3.51
N GLY A 39 -14.44 4.24 2.54
CA GLY A 39 -14.79 3.34 1.45
C GLY A 39 -15.21 1.95 1.92
N LEU A 40 -14.52 1.39 2.92
CA LEU A 40 -14.91 0.14 3.56
C LEU A 40 -16.22 0.28 4.33
N GLY A 41 -16.39 1.36 5.10
CA GLY A 41 -17.63 1.64 5.83
C GLY A 41 -18.83 1.75 4.89
N MET A 42 -18.68 2.44 3.76
CA MET A 42 -19.71 2.51 2.74
C MET A 42 -20.04 1.13 2.17
N LYS A 43 -19.03 0.32 1.84
CA LYS A 43 -19.24 -1.06 1.35
C LYS A 43 -20.05 -1.89 2.37
N TYR A 44 -19.79 -1.69 3.66
CA TYR A 44 -20.54 -2.35 4.74
C TYR A 44 -21.99 -1.87 4.86
N LEU A 45 -22.22 -0.56 4.74
CA LEU A 45 -23.55 0.05 4.86
C LEU A 45 -24.48 -0.26 3.67
N TYR A 46 -23.92 -0.36 2.45
CA TYR A 46 -24.69 -0.67 1.24
C TYR A 46 -24.94 -2.18 1.04
N MET A 47 -24.52 -3.02 1.98
CA MET A 47 -24.86 -4.44 1.94
C MET A 47 -26.28 -4.67 2.47
N ASP A 48 -27.10 -5.38 1.68
CA ASP A 48 -28.45 -5.80 2.04
C ASP A 48 -28.48 -6.54 3.39
N GLU A 49 -29.44 -6.19 4.24
CA GLU A 49 -29.58 -6.67 5.60
C GLU A 49 -29.83 -8.20 5.70
N GLY A 50 -30.25 -8.85 4.60
CA GLY A 50 -30.58 -10.26 4.56
C GLY A 50 -29.40 -11.24 4.47
N LEU A 51 -28.16 -10.78 4.38
CA LEU A 51 -26.97 -11.59 4.12
C LEU A 51 -25.94 -11.52 5.23
N LEU A 52 -26.29 -12.04 6.41
CA LEU A 52 -25.38 -12.15 7.57
C LEU A 52 -24.04 -12.80 7.21
N ASP A 53 -24.04 -13.83 6.37
CA ASP A 53 -22.81 -14.51 5.90
C ASP A 53 -21.88 -13.58 5.12
N LYS A 54 -22.43 -12.68 4.30
CA LYS A 54 -21.63 -11.71 3.56
C LYS A 54 -21.02 -10.62 4.47
N ARG A 55 -21.74 -10.22 5.51
CA ARG A 55 -21.23 -9.27 6.52
C ARG A 55 -20.08 -9.87 7.33
N ILE A 56 -20.21 -11.13 7.72
CA ILE A 56 -19.13 -11.87 8.41
C ILE A 56 -17.92 -12.04 7.48
N GLY A 57 -18.15 -12.34 6.20
CA GLY A 57 -17.11 -12.41 5.18
C GLY A 57 -16.34 -11.08 5.06
N LEU A 58 -17.05 -9.95 5.02
CA LEU A 58 -16.45 -8.61 4.94
C LEU A 58 -15.62 -8.27 6.19
N LEU A 59 -16.12 -8.62 7.38
CA LEU A 59 -15.37 -8.42 8.62
C LEU A 59 -14.08 -9.26 8.65
N LYS A 60 -14.12 -10.48 8.12
CA LYS A 60 -12.91 -11.31 7.94
C LYS A 60 -11.94 -10.67 6.95
N GLU A 61 -12.41 -10.21 5.79
CA GLU A 61 -11.58 -9.49 4.81
C GLU A 61 -10.93 -8.24 5.42
N MET A 62 -11.68 -7.46 6.20
CA MET A 62 -11.16 -6.28 6.89
C MET A 62 -10.07 -6.63 7.90
N SER A 63 -10.29 -7.66 8.71
CA SER A 63 -9.29 -8.12 9.69
C SER A 63 -8.01 -8.62 8.99
N LEU A 64 -8.17 -9.37 7.91
CA LEU A 64 -7.03 -9.85 7.12
C LEU A 64 -6.30 -8.72 6.40
N ALA A 65 -7.03 -7.72 5.88
CA ALA A 65 -6.46 -6.54 5.23
C ALA A 65 -5.60 -5.67 6.17
N PHE A 66 -5.86 -5.76 7.47
CA PHE A 66 -5.07 -5.08 8.50
C PHE A 66 -3.68 -5.69 8.68
N ILE A 67 -3.53 -7.01 8.46
CA ILE A 67 -2.31 -7.77 8.77
C ILE A 67 -1.06 -7.22 8.09
N PRO A 68 -1.00 -6.99 6.76
CA PRO A 68 0.24 -6.53 6.11
C PRO A 68 0.67 -5.16 6.60
N GLY A 69 -0.28 -4.25 6.84
CA GLY A 69 0.02 -2.92 7.37
C GLY A 69 0.47 -2.95 8.83
N ALA A 70 -0.20 -3.73 9.67
CA ALA A 70 0.19 -3.91 11.06
C ALA A 70 1.58 -4.55 11.18
N PHE A 71 1.88 -5.53 10.34
CA PHE A 71 3.19 -6.16 10.29
C PHE A 71 4.28 -5.18 9.85
N ALA A 72 4.01 -4.34 8.84
CA ALA A 72 4.93 -3.31 8.41
C ALA A 72 5.17 -2.25 9.52
N LEU A 73 4.13 -1.85 10.25
CA LEU A 73 4.25 -0.95 11.40
C LEU A 73 5.05 -1.57 12.54
N PHE A 74 4.82 -2.86 12.82
CA PHE A 74 5.58 -3.60 13.83
C PHE A 74 7.06 -3.67 13.46
N LEU A 75 7.38 -3.99 12.19
CA LEU A 75 8.76 -3.99 11.71
C LEU A 75 9.39 -2.60 11.80
N SER A 76 8.66 -1.54 11.46
CA SER A 76 9.14 -0.17 11.60
C SER A 76 9.48 0.18 13.04
N TRP A 77 8.65 -0.25 13.98
CA TRP A 77 8.88 -0.03 15.41
C TRP A 77 10.08 -0.82 15.95
N VAL A 78 10.17 -2.11 15.62
CA VAL A 78 11.28 -2.99 16.07
C VAL A 78 12.61 -2.60 15.45
N SER A 79 12.62 -2.22 14.17
CA SER A 79 13.83 -1.87 13.42
C SER A 79 14.29 -0.43 13.64
N ARG A 80 13.71 0.30 14.59
CA ARG A 80 14.03 1.71 14.86
C ARG A 80 14.03 2.58 13.60
N GLU A 81 12.91 2.52 12.85
CA GLU A 81 12.69 3.29 11.63
C GLU A 81 13.51 2.85 10.39
N ALA A 82 14.05 1.63 10.36
CA ALA A 82 14.65 1.09 9.14
C ALA A 82 13.64 1.00 7.99
N ILE A 83 12.35 0.80 8.31
CA ILE A 83 11.21 1.00 7.42
C ILE A 83 10.51 2.27 7.87
N GLY A 84 10.31 3.24 6.97
CA GLY A 84 9.65 4.49 7.30
C GLY A 84 8.22 4.28 7.81
N TYR A 85 7.83 4.94 8.90
CA TYR A 85 6.43 4.90 9.40
C TYR A 85 5.43 5.31 8.33
N GLY A 86 5.82 6.24 7.45
CA GLY A 86 4.99 6.68 6.32
C GLY A 86 4.66 5.56 5.35
N ASP A 87 5.66 4.76 4.98
CA ASP A 87 5.50 3.62 4.08
C ASP A 87 4.60 2.55 4.69
N SER A 88 4.80 2.25 5.99
CA SER A 88 3.95 1.30 6.73
C SER A 88 2.49 1.74 6.78
N CYS A 89 2.23 3.04 6.95
CA CYS A 89 0.87 3.58 6.91
C CYS A 89 0.26 3.55 5.49
N LEU A 90 1.08 3.74 4.43
CA LEU A 90 0.61 3.59 3.05
C LEU A 90 0.24 2.13 2.75
N ILE A 91 1.02 1.17 3.23
CA ILE A 91 0.72 -0.27 3.13
C ILE A 91 -0.60 -0.59 3.85
N LEU A 92 -0.81 -0.03 5.04
CA LEU A 92 -2.05 -0.20 5.79
C LEU A 92 -3.25 0.33 5.00
N GLY A 93 -3.16 1.54 4.45
CA GLY A 93 -4.19 2.13 3.60
C GLY A 93 -4.45 1.31 2.33
N CYS A 94 -3.39 0.73 1.74
CA CYS A 94 -3.49 -0.17 0.61
C CYS A 94 -4.30 -1.43 0.96
N GLY A 95 -4.01 -2.06 2.10
CA GLY A 95 -4.76 -3.22 2.59
C GLY A 95 -6.25 -2.91 2.71
N PHE A 96 -6.62 -1.78 3.30
CA PHE A 96 -8.01 -1.35 3.42
C PHE A 96 -8.68 -0.99 2.09
N SER A 97 -7.93 -0.43 1.13
CA SER A 97 -8.49 -0.03 -0.16
C SER A 97 -8.65 -1.19 -1.13
N LEU A 98 -7.66 -2.08 -1.19
CA LEU A 98 -7.56 -3.14 -2.21
C LEU A 98 -7.93 -4.53 -1.68
N GLY A 99 -7.97 -4.71 -0.36
CA GLY A 99 -8.07 -6.02 0.27
C GLY A 99 -6.72 -6.72 0.39
N ILE A 100 -6.68 -7.83 1.14
CA ILE A 100 -5.43 -8.53 1.47
C ILE A 100 -4.74 -9.10 0.22
N GLU A 101 -5.47 -9.75 -0.68
CA GLU A 101 -4.91 -10.43 -1.85
C GLU A 101 -4.15 -9.44 -2.74
N ARG A 102 -4.81 -8.34 -3.12
CA ARG A 102 -4.24 -7.32 -3.99
C ARG A 102 -3.13 -6.52 -3.30
N CYS A 103 -3.27 -6.30 -2.00
CA CYS A 103 -2.22 -5.65 -1.22
C CYS A 103 -0.95 -6.50 -1.17
N MET A 104 -1.07 -7.81 -0.95
CA MET A 104 0.07 -8.73 -0.95
C MET A 104 0.74 -8.82 -2.33
N GLU A 105 -0.06 -8.90 -3.39
CA GLU A 105 0.45 -8.91 -4.76
C GLU A 105 1.21 -7.61 -5.10
N LEU A 106 0.66 -6.46 -4.72
CA LEU A 106 1.31 -5.16 -4.86
C LEU A 106 2.65 -5.12 -4.11
N LEU A 107 2.67 -5.60 -2.87
CA LEU A 107 3.89 -5.66 -2.06
C LEU A 107 4.95 -6.57 -2.67
N LEU A 108 4.57 -7.73 -3.20
CA LEU A 108 5.49 -8.64 -3.89
C LEU A 108 6.17 -7.93 -5.08
N TRP A 109 5.39 -7.23 -5.91
CA TRP A 109 5.94 -6.46 -7.03
C TRP A 109 6.82 -5.31 -6.55
N ALA A 110 6.41 -4.59 -5.52
CA ALA A 110 7.18 -3.48 -4.96
C ALA A 110 8.54 -3.95 -4.41
N PHE A 111 8.57 -5.05 -3.65
CA PHE A 111 9.80 -5.64 -3.15
C PHE A 111 10.67 -6.19 -4.27
N PHE A 112 10.09 -6.80 -5.28
CA PHE A 112 10.83 -7.30 -6.44
C PHE A 112 11.57 -6.18 -7.17
N PHE A 113 10.89 -5.06 -7.48
CA PHE A 113 11.52 -3.91 -8.12
C PHE A 113 12.54 -3.22 -7.23
N SER A 114 12.28 -3.13 -5.92
CA SER A 114 13.24 -2.60 -4.95
C SER A 114 14.51 -3.45 -4.87
N ALA A 115 14.38 -4.78 -4.89
CA ALA A 115 15.51 -5.70 -4.91
C ALA A 115 16.33 -5.58 -6.20
N LEU A 116 15.66 -5.50 -7.36
CA LEU A 116 16.35 -5.29 -8.64
C LEU A 116 17.13 -3.97 -8.66
N TRP A 117 16.53 -2.90 -8.14
CA TRP A 117 17.19 -1.60 -8.04
C TRP A 117 18.41 -1.66 -7.13
N SER A 118 18.28 -2.29 -5.97
CA SER A 118 19.37 -2.46 -5.00
C SER A 118 20.52 -3.28 -5.58
N LEU A 119 20.22 -4.38 -6.29
CA LEU A 119 21.21 -5.20 -6.99
C LEU A 119 21.93 -4.39 -8.08
N GLY A 120 21.19 -3.58 -8.84
CA GLY A 120 21.77 -2.70 -9.87
C GLY A 120 22.78 -1.71 -9.27
N LEU A 121 22.45 -1.09 -8.15
CA LEU A 121 23.37 -0.18 -7.45
C LEU A 121 24.61 -0.91 -6.92
N LEU A 122 24.46 -2.14 -6.46
CA LEU A 122 25.57 -2.97 -5.98
C LEU A 122 26.53 -3.32 -7.11
N VAL A 123 26.01 -3.73 -8.28
CA VAL A 123 26.82 -4.09 -9.46
C VAL A 123 27.60 -2.87 -9.99
N ILE A 124 26.98 -1.67 -9.96
CA ILE A 124 27.63 -0.43 -10.41
C ILE A 124 28.65 0.08 -9.38
N GLY A 125 28.75 -0.53 -8.20
CA GLY A 125 29.65 -0.10 -7.13
C GLY A 125 29.27 1.20 -6.44
N ARG A 126 28.02 1.63 -6.61
CA ARG A 126 27.46 2.85 -5.98
C ARG A 126 26.55 2.55 -4.77
N ALA A 127 26.56 1.31 -4.28
CA ALA A 127 25.80 0.95 -3.09
C ALA A 127 26.47 1.53 -1.84
N ASP A 128 25.84 2.51 -1.21
CA ASP A 128 26.22 2.97 0.12
C ASP A 128 25.22 2.36 1.14
N ARG A 129 25.77 1.77 2.21
CA ARG A 129 24.97 1.16 3.29
C ARG A 129 24.08 2.16 4.03
N ARG A 130 24.34 3.47 3.89
CA ARG A 130 23.57 4.55 4.50
C ARG A 130 22.59 5.22 3.54
N GLN A 131 22.52 4.75 2.28
CA GLN A 131 21.63 5.35 1.29
C GLN A 131 20.19 4.93 1.54
N GLU A 132 19.37 5.86 2.00
CA GLU A 132 17.93 5.68 2.08
C GLU A 132 17.35 5.66 0.65
N ILE A 133 16.70 4.55 0.29
CA ILE A 133 16.03 4.38 -1.01
C ILE A 133 14.54 4.69 -0.79
N PRO A 134 13.97 5.65 -1.51
CA PRO A 134 12.54 5.96 -1.40
C PRO A 134 11.72 4.74 -1.84
N PHE A 135 10.75 4.32 -1.03
CA PHE A 135 9.96 3.10 -1.28
C PHE A 135 8.69 3.35 -2.10
N VAL A 136 8.13 4.55 -2.04
CA VAL A 136 6.90 4.92 -2.77
C VAL A 136 6.98 4.70 -4.28
N PRO A 137 8.12 4.95 -4.98
CA PRO A 137 8.25 4.63 -6.40
C PRO A 137 7.99 3.16 -6.71
N PHE A 138 8.45 2.26 -5.85
CA PHE A 138 8.28 0.82 -6.03
C PHE A 138 6.85 0.37 -5.73
N LEU A 139 6.18 0.99 -4.76
CA LEU A 139 4.74 0.79 -4.53
C LEU A 139 3.92 1.21 -5.74
N LEU A 140 4.29 2.32 -6.38
CA LEU A 140 3.63 2.81 -7.57
C LEU A 140 3.85 1.87 -8.76
N LEU A 141 5.07 1.37 -8.96
CA LEU A 141 5.35 0.35 -9.98
C LEU A 141 4.55 -0.93 -9.75
N GLY A 142 4.49 -1.42 -8.50
CA GLY A 142 3.65 -2.56 -8.13
C GLY A 142 2.18 -2.31 -8.43
N TRP A 143 1.67 -1.11 -8.15
CA TRP A 143 0.29 -0.74 -8.47
C TRP A 143 0.03 -0.72 -10.00
N ILE A 144 0.97 -0.22 -10.80
CA ILE A 144 0.86 -0.24 -12.27
C ILE A 144 0.78 -1.67 -12.79
N MET A 145 1.53 -2.63 -12.21
CA MET A 145 1.48 -4.04 -12.59
C MET A 145 0.12 -4.69 -12.29
N LEU A 146 -0.62 -4.18 -11.32
CA LEU A 146 -1.97 -4.66 -11.01
C LEU A 146 -3.05 -4.15 -11.98
N LEU A 147 -2.82 -3.02 -12.69
CA LEU A 147 -3.82 -2.40 -13.57
C LEU A 147 -4.38 -3.35 -14.64
N PRO A 148 -3.57 -4.15 -15.37
CA PRO A 148 -4.10 -5.06 -16.39
C PRO A 148 -5.06 -6.11 -15.81
N GLN A 149 -4.72 -6.66 -14.64
CA GLN A 149 -5.54 -7.67 -13.97
C GLN A 149 -6.89 -7.09 -13.51
N MET A 150 -6.91 -5.83 -13.14
CA MET A 150 -8.13 -5.11 -12.77
C MET A 150 -9.04 -4.85 -13.97
N MET A 151 -8.47 -4.54 -15.12
CA MET A 151 -9.22 -4.35 -16.35
C MET A 151 -9.89 -5.67 -16.78
N VAL A 152 -9.19 -6.79 -16.67
CA VAL A 152 -9.73 -8.12 -17.01
C VAL A 152 -10.84 -8.55 -16.05
N ALA A 153 -10.78 -8.16 -14.77
CA ALA A 153 -11.81 -8.50 -13.78
C ALA A 153 -13.12 -7.70 -13.94
N VAL A 154 -13.16 -6.69 -14.81
CA VAL A 154 -14.32 -5.81 -15.05
C VAL A 154 -15.06 -6.17 -16.34
N PHE A 155 -14.42 -6.87 -17.26
CA PHE A 155 -15.02 -7.42 -18.48
C PHE A 155 -15.35 -8.90 -18.31
#